data_d287e3158d78c3c56cab6b0da6614f4c
#
_entry.id   d287e3158d78c3c56cab6b0da6614f4c
#
_cell.length_a   1.000
_cell.length_b   1.000
_cell.length_c   1.000
_cell.angle_alpha   90.00
_cell.angle_beta   90.00
_cell.angle_gamma   90.00
#
_symmetry.space_group_name_H-M   'P 1'
#
loop_
_entity.id
_entity.type
_entity.pdbx_description
1 polymer ?
#
loop_
_entity_poly.entity_id
_entity_poly.type
_entity_poly.pdbx_seq_one_letter_code
_entity_poly.pdbx_strand_id
1 'polypeptide(L)'
;MITAGDFKNGLTFEMDGKVYQVIEFQHVKPGKGAAFVRTKYKDVMTGATREASFNPTAKFENAVIERRDLQYSYDDGDLYHFMDTETWEETLISRDMVNDNFKFVKEEMMCKISSYKGKVFAVDPPTFVELAVTETEPGVRGDTATNVTKPATLETGAVIKVPIFINEGDVLKVDTRTGEYIERA
;
A
#
# COMPACT_ATOMS: atom_id res chain seq x y z
N MET A 1 -7.83 -25.05 -7.37
CA MET A 1 -7.53 -24.74 -8.78
C MET A 1 -8.66 -23.87 -9.36
N ILE A 2 -8.32 -22.82 -10.07
CA ILE A 2 -9.27 -21.88 -10.69
C ILE A 2 -9.08 -21.87 -12.20
N THR A 3 -10.10 -21.41 -12.92
CA THR A 3 -10.00 -21.20 -14.37
C THR A 3 -9.96 -19.70 -14.68
N ALA A 4 -9.47 -19.35 -15.88
CA ALA A 4 -9.52 -17.95 -16.33
C ALA A 4 -10.96 -17.41 -16.38
N GLY A 5 -11.94 -18.28 -16.58
CA GLY A 5 -13.36 -17.91 -16.52
C GLY A 5 -13.82 -17.44 -15.14
N ASP A 6 -13.09 -17.78 -14.09
CA ASP A 6 -13.37 -17.38 -12.71
C ASP A 6 -12.70 -16.06 -12.30
N PHE A 7 -11.92 -15.45 -13.18
CA PHE A 7 -11.17 -14.24 -12.85
C PHE A 7 -12.08 -13.10 -12.40
N LYS A 8 -11.64 -12.44 -11.34
CA LYS A 8 -12.23 -11.23 -10.77
C LYS A 8 -11.13 -10.26 -10.39
N ASN A 9 -11.42 -8.99 -10.37
CA ASN A 9 -10.47 -7.97 -9.93
C ASN A 9 -10.02 -8.26 -8.49
N GLY A 10 -8.71 -8.25 -8.27
CA GLY A 10 -8.12 -8.57 -6.98
C GLY A 10 -7.83 -10.06 -6.73
N LEU A 11 -8.34 -10.97 -7.57
CA LEU A 11 -8.05 -12.39 -7.45
C LEU A 11 -6.56 -12.67 -7.70
N THR A 12 -5.96 -13.54 -6.89
CA THR A 12 -4.56 -13.94 -7.02
C THR A 12 -4.45 -15.37 -7.52
N PHE A 13 -3.52 -15.58 -8.44
CA PHE A 13 -3.27 -16.88 -9.04
C PHE A 13 -1.77 -17.11 -9.27
N GLU A 14 -1.39 -18.38 -9.35
CA GLU A 14 -0.01 -18.78 -9.63
C GLU A 14 0.13 -19.22 -11.09
N MET A 15 1.17 -18.72 -11.76
CA MET A 15 1.52 -19.08 -13.12
C MET A 15 3.05 -19.02 -13.26
N ASP A 16 3.64 -20.10 -13.79
CA ASP A 16 5.09 -20.19 -13.99
C ASP A 16 5.93 -19.92 -12.72
N GLY A 17 5.42 -20.37 -11.57
CA GLY A 17 6.09 -20.21 -10.30
C GLY A 17 6.02 -18.80 -9.70
N LYS A 18 5.21 -17.92 -10.29
CA LYS A 18 5.02 -16.55 -9.83
C LYS A 18 3.57 -16.29 -9.45
N VAL A 19 3.38 -15.36 -8.52
CA VAL A 19 2.05 -14.94 -8.08
C VAL A 19 1.65 -13.68 -8.80
N TYR A 20 0.45 -13.69 -9.37
CA TYR A 20 -0.14 -12.56 -10.07
C TYR A 20 -1.48 -12.20 -9.47
N GLN A 21 -1.80 -10.92 -9.55
CA GLN A 21 -3.12 -10.40 -9.16
C GLN A 21 -3.83 -9.83 -10.38
N VAL A 22 -5.08 -10.21 -10.58
CA VAL A 22 -5.93 -9.67 -11.63
C VAL A 22 -6.25 -8.21 -11.30
N ILE A 23 -5.89 -7.30 -12.20
CA ILE A 23 -6.22 -5.88 -12.11
C ILE A 23 -7.52 -5.61 -12.85
N GLU A 24 -7.63 -6.13 -14.06
CA GLU A 24 -8.77 -5.91 -14.95
C GLU A 24 -8.95 -7.14 -15.83
N PHE A 25 -10.18 -7.47 -16.13
CA PHE A 25 -10.49 -8.60 -17.01
C PHE A 25 -11.71 -8.30 -17.89
N GLN A 26 -11.77 -8.96 -19.04
CA GLN A 26 -12.89 -8.87 -19.95
C GLN A 26 -13.12 -10.23 -20.63
N HIS A 27 -14.34 -10.74 -20.51
CA HIS A 27 -14.78 -11.91 -21.26
C HIS A 27 -15.17 -11.48 -22.67
N VAL A 28 -14.48 -12.04 -23.69
CA VAL A 28 -14.73 -11.72 -25.08
C VAL A 28 -15.25 -12.96 -25.78
N LYS A 29 -16.42 -12.83 -26.39
CA LYS A 29 -17.04 -13.86 -27.24
C LYS A 29 -17.12 -13.31 -28.66
N PRO A 30 -16.09 -13.53 -29.51
CA PRO A 30 -16.12 -13.04 -30.87
C PRO A 30 -17.19 -13.77 -31.70
N GLY A 31 -17.74 -13.09 -32.69
CA GLY A 31 -18.71 -13.70 -33.62
C GLY A 31 -18.12 -14.84 -34.46
N LYS A 32 -16.81 -14.82 -34.67
CA LYS A 32 -16.01 -15.88 -35.29
C LYS A 32 -14.79 -16.16 -34.44
N GLY A 33 -14.58 -17.42 -34.06
CA GLY A 33 -13.45 -17.82 -33.22
C GLY A 33 -13.82 -18.19 -31.81
N ALA A 34 -12.85 -18.66 -31.04
CA ALA A 34 -13.03 -19.11 -29.67
C ALA A 34 -13.15 -17.92 -28.69
N ALA A 35 -13.96 -18.10 -27.65
CA ALA A 35 -14.04 -17.15 -26.55
C ALA A 35 -12.69 -17.08 -25.81
N PHE A 36 -12.37 -15.91 -25.28
CA PHE A 36 -11.16 -15.71 -24.48
C PHE A 36 -11.40 -14.68 -23.36
N VAL A 37 -10.52 -14.69 -22.37
CA VAL A 37 -10.52 -13.72 -21.26
C VAL A 37 -9.30 -12.83 -21.43
N ARG A 38 -9.51 -11.59 -21.79
CA ARG A 38 -8.44 -10.58 -21.82
C ARG A 38 -8.19 -10.13 -20.40
N THR A 39 -6.98 -10.30 -19.92
CA THR A 39 -6.64 -10.08 -18.52
C THR A 39 -5.44 -9.16 -18.40
N LYS A 40 -5.59 -8.11 -17.59
CA LYS A 40 -4.50 -7.29 -17.13
C LYS A 40 -4.15 -7.74 -15.72
N TYR A 41 -2.91 -8.10 -15.49
CA TYR A 41 -2.47 -8.65 -14.23
C TYR A 41 -1.11 -8.11 -13.80
N LYS A 42 -0.88 -8.13 -12.50
CA LYS A 42 0.33 -7.58 -11.87
C LYS A 42 1.08 -8.69 -11.15
N ASP A 43 2.39 -8.77 -11.38
CA ASP A 43 3.29 -9.58 -10.57
C ASP A 43 3.34 -8.96 -9.16
N VAL A 44 2.86 -9.69 -8.15
CA VAL A 44 2.78 -9.16 -6.78
C VAL A 44 4.15 -8.93 -6.14
N MET A 45 5.18 -9.62 -6.62
CA MET A 45 6.54 -9.51 -6.08
C MET A 45 7.32 -8.33 -6.68
N THR A 46 7.14 -8.06 -7.96
CA THR A 46 7.88 -7.01 -8.68
C THR A 46 7.04 -5.77 -8.98
N GLY A 47 5.72 -5.87 -8.94
CA GLY A 47 4.81 -4.81 -9.33
C GLY A 47 4.63 -4.65 -10.84
N ALA A 48 5.33 -5.44 -11.64
CA ALA A 48 5.25 -5.35 -13.10
C ALA A 48 3.86 -5.76 -13.60
N THR A 49 3.27 -4.93 -14.46
CA THR A 49 1.96 -5.16 -15.05
C THR A 49 2.10 -5.79 -16.43
N ARG A 50 1.25 -6.76 -16.73
CA ARG A 50 1.19 -7.46 -18.02
C ARG A 50 -0.25 -7.59 -18.48
N GLU A 51 -0.43 -7.83 -19.78
CA GLU A 51 -1.71 -8.12 -20.39
C GLU A 51 -1.59 -9.37 -21.25
N ALA A 52 -2.55 -10.29 -21.12
CA ALA A 52 -2.62 -11.50 -21.93
C ALA A 52 -4.07 -11.95 -22.07
N SER A 53 -4.31 -12.73 -23.11
CA SER A 53 -5.60 -13.39 -23.33
C SER A 53 -5.48 -14.87 -22.99
N PHE A 54 -6.38 -15.35 -22.17
CA PHE A 54 -6.41 -16.75 -21.73
C PHE A 54 -7.66 -17.45 -22.26
N ASN A 55 -7.52 -18.73 -22.52
CA ASN A 55 -8.69 -19.59 -22.75
C ASN A 55 -9.53 -19.61 -21.46
N PRO A 56 -10.86 -19.45 -21.52
CA PRO A 56 -11.69 -19.45 -20.32
C PRO A 56 -11.56 -20.71 -19.46
N THR A 57 -11.18 -21.83 -20.07
CA THR A 57 -10.96 -23.13 -19.38
C THR A 57 -9.53 -23.33 -18.91
N ALA A 58 -8.62 -22.38 -19.19
CA ALA A 58 -7.23 -22.46 -18.72
C ALA A 58 -7.21 -22.52 -17.19
N LYS A 59 -6.46 -23.48 -16.65
CA LYS A 59 -6.40 -23.72 -15.19
C LYS A 59 -5.16 -23.11 -14.57
N PHE A 60 -5.35 -22.55 -13.39
CA PHE A 60 -4.27 -21.95 -12.59
C PHE A 60 -4.39 -22.41 -11.14
N GLU A 61 -3.27 -22.49 -10.45
CA GLU A 61 -3.27 -22.73 -9.02
C GLU A 61 -3.73 -21.48 -8.28
N ASN A 62 -4.50 -21.68 -7.21
CA ASN A 62 -4.83 -20.58 -6.29
C ASN A 62 -3.55 -20.14 -5.58
N ALA A 63 -3.33 -18.83 -5.52
CA ALA A 63 -2.28 -18.26 -4.69
C ALA A 63 -2.91 -17.76 -3.38
N VAL A 64 -2.55 -18.38 -2.27
CA VAL A 64 -3.02 -17.97 -0.94
C VAL A 64 -2.04 -16.93 -0.41
N ILE A 65 -2.50 -15.68 -0.28
CA ILE A 65 -1.74 -14.59 0.31
C ILE A 65 -2.05 -14.56 1.81
N GLU A 66 -1.01 -14.65 2.63
CA GLU A 66 -1.12 -14.47 4.06
C GLU A 66 -0.99 -12.99 4.39
N ARG A 67 -1.90 -12.48 5.23
CA ARG A 67 -1.88 -11.11 5.73
C ARG A 67 -1.90 -11.15 7.24
N ARG A 68 -0.94 -10.45 7.85
CA ARG A 68 -0.83 -10.33 9.31
C ARG A 68 -0.65 -8.87 9.69
N ASP A 69 -1.21 -8.50 10.83
CA ASP A 69 -0.96 -7.20 11.43
C ASP A 69 0.25 -7.30 12.35
N LEU A 70 1.32 -6.58 12.02
CA LEU A 70 2.54 -6.51 12.81
C LEU A 70 2.80 -5.09 13.25
N GLN A 71 3.33 -4.95 14.46
CA GLN A 71 3.69 -3.66 15.04
C GLN A 71 5.08 -3.25 14.56
N TYR A 72 5.19 -2.04 14.00
CA TYR A 72 6.48 -1.46 13.67
C TYR A 72 7.25 -1.14 14.95
N SER A 73 8.47 -1.64 15.07
CA SER A 73 9.33 -1.43 16.24
C SER A 73 10.35 -0.34 16.00
N TYR A 74 11.27 -0.56 15.08
CA TYR A 74 12.32 0.42 14.77
C TYR A 74 13.03 0.11 13.45
N ASP A 75 13.84 1.06 13.01
CA ASP A 75 14.72 0.99 11.84
C ASP A 75 16.16 0.93 12.35
N ASP A 76 16.90 -0.13 11.99
CA ASP A 76 18.29 -0.31 12.39
C ASP A 76 19.30 0.29 11.38
N GLY A 77 18.81 0.95 10.34
CA GLY A 77 19.61 1.48 9.24
C GLY A 77 19.63 0.60 8.00
N ASP A 78 19.48 -0.70 8.15
CA ASP A 78 19.46 -1.67 7.06
C ASP A 78 18.09 -2.30 6.87
N LEU A 79 17.44 -2.68 7.98
CA LEU A 79 16.16 -3.37 7.99
C LEU A 79 15.16 -2.69 8.91
N TYR A 80 13.89 -2.85 8.57
CA TYR A 80 12.78 -2.49 9.45
C TYR A 80 12.42 -3.67 10.34
N HIS A 81 12.27 -3.42 11.64
CA HIS A 81 11.89 -4.42 12.63
C HIS A 81 10.42 -4.32 12.93
N PHE A 82 9.70 -5.42 12.76
CA PHE A 82 8.29 -5.57 13.08
C PHE A 82 8.11 -6.68 14.10
N MET A 83 7.09 -6.57 14.93
CA MET A 83 6.81 -7.54 15.98
C MET A 83 5.35 -7.97 15.95
N ASP A 84 5.12 -9.27 16.07
CA ASP A 84 3.80 -9.82 16.34
C ASP A 84 3.48 -9.61 17.82
N THR A 85 2.46 -8.83 18.14
CA THR A 85 2.10 -8.50 19.51
C THR A 85 1.45 -9.65 20.29
N GLU A 86 1.06 -10.72 19.59
CA GLU A 86 0.50 -11.92 20.23
C GLU A 86 1.58 -12.96 20.55
N THR A 87 2.48 -13.20 19.60
CA THR A 87 3.52 -14.23 19.72
C THR A 87 4.88 -13.69 20.16
N TRP A 88 5.09 -12.37 20.08
CA TRP A 88 6.36 -11.68 20.33
C TRP A 88 7.47 -12.08 19.35
N GLU A 89 7.10 -12.69 18.23
CA GLU A 89 8.05 -12.98 17.15
C GLU A 89 8.40 -11.73 16.38
N GLU A 90 9.68 -11.58 16.09
CA GLU A 90 10.21 -10.47 15.31
C GLU A 90 10.30 -10.86 13.83
N THR A 91 9.92 -9.95 12.95
CA THR A 91 10.07 -10.09 11.52
C THR A 91 10.90 -8.93 10.98
N LEU A 92 11.97 -9.25 10.26
CA LEU A 92 12.84 -8.27 9.61
C LEU A 92 12.40 -8.06 8.18
N ILE A 93 12.19 -6.80 7.80
CA ILE A 93 11.69 -6.45 6.47
C ILE A 93 12.68 -5.50 5.80
N SER A 94 13.06 -5.84 4.56
CA SER A 94 13.96 -5.02 3.74
C SER A 94 13.29 -3.68 3.38
N ARG A 95 14.09 -2.64 3.27
CA ARG A 95 13.64 -1.31 2.82
C ARG A 95 12.95 -1.33 1.46
N ASP A 96 13.33 -2.28 0.60
CA ASP A 96 12.74 -2.43 -0.74
C ASP A 96 11.30 -2.91 -0.72
N MET A 97 10.83 -3.46 0.40
CA MET A 97 9.47 -4.00 0.55
C MET A 97 8.44 -2.96 0.95
N VAL A 98 8.86 -1.75 1.30
CA VAL A 98 7.96 -0.66 1.68
C VAL A 98 7.83 0.36 0.56
N ASN A 99 6.67 1.00 0.51
CA ASN A 99 6.39 2.07 -0.44
C ASN A 99 6.66 3.45 0.19
N ASP A 100 6.53 4.51 -0.60
CA ASP A 100 6.74 5.89 -0.15
C ASP A 100 5.83 6.26 1.04
N ASN A 101 4.65 5.67 1.14
CA ASN A 101 3.71 5.91 2.25
C ASN A 101 4.22 5.44 3.62
N PHE A 102 5.28 4.63 3.66
CA PHE A 102 5.91 4.21 4.92
C PHE A 102 6.51 5.38 5.70
N LYS A 103 6.79 6.50 5.04
CA LYS A 103 7.28 7.73 5.69
C LYS A 103 6.32 8.29 6.75
N PHE A 104 5.06 7.84 6.76
CA PHE A 104 4.06 8.25 7.75
C PHE A 104 3.98 7.29 8.95
N VAL A 105 4.74 6.20 8.94
CA VAL A 105 4.71 5.19 10.01
C VAL A 105 5.70 5.56 11.10
N LYS A 106 5.22 5.63 12.33
CA LYS A 106 6.05 5.77 13.52
C LYS A 106 6.04 4.49 14.34
N GLU A 107 6.97 4.38 15.27
CA GLU A 107 7.06 3.25 16.21
C GLU A 107 5.71 2.98 16.88
N GLU A 108 5.44 1.71 17.11
CA GLU A 108 4.21 1.17 17.72
C GLU A 108 2.97 1.17 16.81
N MET A 109 3.04 1.68 15.59
CA MET A 109 1.95 1.58 14.63
C MET A 109 1.83 0.17 14.07
N MET A 110 0.58 -0.29 13.90
CA MET A 110 0.28 -1.58 13.29
C MET A 110 0.23 -1.45 11.78
N CYS A 111 1.01 -2.28 11.09
CA CYS A 111 1.00 -2.35 9.62
C CYS A 111 0.52 -3.73 9.17
N LYS A 112 -0.13 -3.77 8.03
CA LYS A 112 -0.56 -5.03 7.42
C LYS A 112 0.56 -5.57 6.54
N ILE A 113 1.06 -6.76 6.86
CA ILE A 113 2.15 -7.41 6.14
C ILE A 113 1.57 -8.52 5.29
N SER A 114 1.82 -8.46 3.99
CA SER A 114 1.39 -9.48 3.03
C SER A 114 2.57 -10.36 2.65
N SER A 115 2.36 -11.67 2.70
CA SER A 115 3.38 -12.65 2.34
C SER A 115 2.80 -13.80 1.53
N TYR A 116 3.68 -14.46 0.79
CA TYR A 116 3.36 -15.67 0.02
C TYR A 116 4.44 -16.71 0.28
N LYS A 117 4.03 -17.89 0.76
CA LYS A 117 4.95 -18.98 1.15
C LYS A 117 6.10 -18.49 2.05
N GLY A 118 5.78 -17.66 3.03
CA GLY A 118 6.74 -17.12 3.99
C GLY A 118 7.56 -15.93 3.50
N LYS A 119 7.40 -15.51 2.23
CA LYS A 119 8.13 -14.36 1.67
C LYS A 119 7.26 -13.12 1.68
N VAL A 120 7.70 -12.10 2.41
CA VAL A 120 7.02 -10.80 2.46
C VAL A 120 7.19 -10.06 1.13
N PHE A 121 6.10 -9.48 0.62
CA PHE A 121 6.15 -8.68 -0.60
C PHE A 121 5.44 -7.32 -0.49
N ALA A 122 4.68 -7.08 0.56
CA ALA A 122 4.00 -5.81 0.76
C ALA A 122 3.87 -5.46 2.24
N VAL A 123 4.03 -4.17 2.53
CA VAL A 123 3.80 -3.57 3.84
C VAL A 123 2.83 -2.42 3.65
N ASP A 124 1.64 -2.54 4.22
CA ASP A 124 0.61 -1.52 4.13
C ASP A 124 0.44 -0.80 5.47
N PRO A 125 0.77 0.50 5.54
CA PRO A 125 0.52 1.30 6.73
C PRO A 125 -0.97 1.42 7.02
N PRO A 126 -1.35 1.84 8.24
CA PRO A 126 -2.74 2.24 8.49
C PRO A 126 -3.19 3.29 7.48
N THR A 127 -4.44 3.25 7.06
CA THR A 127 -4.98 4.21 6.09
C THR A 127 -4.90 5.64 6.61
N PHE A 128 -5.20 5.84 7.88
CA PHE A 128 -5.12 7.12 8.56
C PHE A 128 -4.18 7.03 9.75
N VAL A 129 -3.36 8.05 9.91
CA VAL A 129 -2.43 8.17 11.04
C VAL A 129 -2.56 9.53 11.68
N GLU A 130 -2.23 9.62 12.96
CA GLU A 130 -2.16 10.87 13.70
C GLU A 130 -0.70 11.19 13.98
N LEU A 131 -0.22 12.32 13.46
CA LEU A 131 1.17 12.73 13.55
C LEU A 131 1.27 14.20 13.99
N ALA A 132 2.18 14.47 14.90
CA ALA A 132 2.45 15.84 15.36
C ALA A 132 3.30 16.60 14.34
N VAL A 133 3.02 17.89 14.21
CA VAL A 133 3.84 18.82 13.42
C VAL A 133 5.04 19.22 14.25
N THR A 134 6.24 18.97 13.74
CA THR A 134 7.50 19.35 14.39
C THR A 134 8.05 20.66 13.88
N GLU A 135 7.76 21.02 12.63
CA GLU A 135 8.23 22.25 12.01
C GLU A 135 7.23 22.72 10.95
N THR A 136 6.89 24.00 11.01
CA THR A 136 6.10 24.66 9.98
C THR A 136 6.31 26.16 10.07
N GLU A 137 6.11 26.86 8.96
CA GLU A 137 6.19 28.31 8.91
C GLU A 137 4.92 28.93 9.52
N PRO A 138 5.02 30.12 10.14
CA PRO A 138 3.85 30.87 10.56
C PRO A 138 2.98 31.23 9.35
N GLY A 139 1.66 31.09 9.50
CA GLY A 139 0.72 31.56 8.46
C GLY A 139 0.78 33.07 8.32
N VAL A 140 0.95 33.56 7.08
CA VAL A 140 0.91 34.99 6.80
C VAL A 140 -0.54 35.43 6.64
N ARG A 141 -1.00 36.34 7.53
CA ARG A 141 -2.32 36.99 7.38
C ARG A 141 -2.26 37.99 6.24
N GLY A 142 -3.26 37.97 5.36
CA GLY A 142 -3.39 38.99 4.31
C GLY A 142 -3.53 38.41 2.91
N ASP A 143 -3.32 37.10 2.74
CA ASP A 143 -3.62 36.45 1.48
C ASP A 143 -5.13 36.26 1.36
N THR A 144 -5.70 36.89 0.36
CA THR A 144 -7.11 36.81 0.05
C THR A 144 -7.47 35.53 -0.73
N ALA A 145 -6.48 34.69 -1.02
CA ALA A 145 -6.70 33.43 -1.72
C ALA A 145 -7.32 32.38 -0.79
N THR A 146 -8.45 31.86 -1.18
CA THR A 146 -9.03 30.65 -0.59
C THR A 146 -8.16 29.45 -0.97
N ASN A 147 -7.92 28.54 -0.02
CA ASN A 147 -7.11 27.31 -0.19
C ASN A 147 -5.59 27.53 -0.22
N VAL A 148 -5.08 28.50 0.48
CA VAL A 148 -3.64 28.65 0.69
C VAL A 148 -3.14 27.56 1.62
N THR A 149 -2.11 26.84 1.19
CA THR A 149 -1.45 25.81 1.98
C THR A 149 0.02 26.18 2.20
N LYS A 150 0.61 25.56 3.20
CA LYS A 150 2.03 25.66 3.52
C LYS A 150 2.61 24.29 3.81
N PRO A 151 3.92 24.09 3.66
CA PRO A 151 4.56 22.84 4.06
C PRO A 151 4.63 22.74 5.58
N ALA A 152 4.43 21.51 6.08
CA ALA A 152 4.64 21.16 7.48
C ALA A 152 5.42 19.86 7.56
N THR A 153 6.43 19.83 8.43
CA THR A 153 7.20 18.63 8.72
C THR A 153 6.56 17.91 9.90
N LEU A 154 6.29 16.62 9.73
CA LEU A 154 5.69 15.77 10.75
C LEU A 154 6.78 15.08 11.58
N GLU A 155 6.39 14.52 12.73
CA GLU A 155 7.30 13.83 13.65
C GLU A 155 8.08 12.65 13.03
N THR A 156 7.57 12.07 11.95
CA THR A 156 8.27 11.02 11.18
C THR A 156 9.29 11.55 10.17
N GLY A 157 9.37 12.87 10.01
CA GLY A 157 10.20 13.52 8.99
C GLY A 157 9.49 13.76 7.66
N ALA A 158 8.28 13.25 7.48
CA ALA A 158 7.49 13.47 6.28
C ALA A 158 7.04 14.92 6.18
N VAL A 159 7.06 15.49 4.98
CA VAL A 159 6.58 16.84 4.71
C VAL A 159 5.29 16.78 3.91
N ILE A 160 4.25 17.45 4.39
CA ILE A 160 2.95 17.52 3.71
C ILE A 160 2.49 18.97 3.59
N LYS A 161 1.51 19.19 2.73
CA LYS A 161 0.83 20.49 2.61
C LYS A 161 -0.33 20.56 3.60
N VAL A 162 -0.37 21.62 4.37
CA VAL A 162 -1.40 21.84 5.39
C VAL A 162 -2.02 23.25 5.25
N PRO A 163 -3.22 23.48 5.79
CA PRO A 163 -3.79 24.81 5.85
C PRO A 163 -2.89 25.76 6.65
N ILE A 164 -2.96 27.05 6.34
CA ILE A 164 -2.08 28.08 6.96
C ILE A 164 -2.29 28.24 8.48
N PHE A 165 -3.43 27.81 9.02
CA PHE A 165 -3.74 27.90 10.46
C PHE A 165 -3.06 26.83 11.32
N ILE A 166 -2.41 25.84 10.71
CA ILE A 166 -1.71 24.78 11.42
C ILE A 166 -0.42 25.34 12.05
N ASN A 167 -0.18 24.95 13.30
CA ASN A 167 0.99 25.36 14.08
C ASN A 167 1.84 24.16 14.49
N GLU A 168 3.08 24.44 14.85
CA GLU A 168 3.94 23.43 15.48
C GLU A 168 3.27 22.89 16.75
N GLY A 169 3.37 21.58 16.95
CA GLY A 169 2.73 20.89 18.06
C GLY A 169 1.30 20.40 17.78
N ASP A 170 0.67 20.88 16.71
CA ASP A 170 -0.64 20.36 16.32
C ASP A 170 -0.52 18.90 15.87
N VAL A 171 -1.48 18.08 16.28
CA VAL A 171 -1.59 16.67 15.84
C VAL A 171 -2.56 16.61 14.69
N LEU A 172 -2.11 16.04 13.57
CA LEU A 172 -2.86 16.00 12.33
C LEU A 172 -3.23 14.58 11.96
N LYS A 173 -4.45 14.40 11.47
CA LYS A 173 -4.88 13.18 10.82
C LYS A 173 -4.50 13.26 9.35
N VAL A 174 -3.76 12.26 8.89
CA VAL A 174 -3.21 12.19 7.53
C VAL A 174 -3.66 10.90 6.85
N ASP A 175 -4.07 11.00 5.60
CA ASP A 175 -4.32 9.84 4.75
C ASP A 175 -2.98 9.36 4.17
N THR A 176 -2.54 8.19 4.57
CA THR A 176 -1.24 7.64 4.13
C THR A 176 -1.22 7.24 2.66
N ARG A 177 -2.38 6.99 2.06
CA ARG A 177 -2.49 6.60 0.64
C ARG A 177 -2.18 7.77 -0.30
N THR A 178 -2.58 8.98 0.10
CA THR A 178 -2.43 10.20 -0.70
C THR A 178 -1.40 11.17 -0.15
N GLY A 179 -1.07 11.05 1.15
CA GLY A 179 -0.22 12.01 1.85
C GLY A 179 -0.94 13.31 2.20
N GLU A 180 -2.26 13.32 2.15
CA GLU A 180 -3.05 14.53 2.36
C GLU A 180 -3.47 14.72 3.80
N TYR A 181 -3.45 15.99 4.24
CA TYR A 181 -4.05 16.43 5.49
C TYR A 181 -5.56 16.22 5.44
N ILE A 182 -6.14 15.65 6.49
CA ILE A 182 -7.59 15.46 6.64
C ILE A 182 -8.17 16.48 7.63
N GLU A 183 -7.67 16.47 8.86
CA GLU A 183 -8.17 17.34 9.93
C GLU A 183 -7.14 17.39 11.08
N ARG A 184 -7.31 18.35 11.99
CA ARG A 184 -6.62 18.30 13.27
C ARG A 184 -7.27 17.25 14.16
N ALA A 185 -6.44 16.43 14.74
CA ALA A 185 -6.90 15.40 15.67
C ALA A 185 -7.29 15.99 17.03
#